data_c09c985cb037d06953f01297adb3d463
#
_entry.id   c09c985cb037d06953f01297adb3d463
#
_cell.length_a   1.000
_cell.length_b   1.000
_cell.length_c   1.000
_cell.angle_alpha   90.00
_cell.angle_beta   90.00
_cell.angle_gamma   90.00
#
_symmetry.space_group_name_H-M   'P 1'
#
loop_
_entity.id
_entity.type
_entity.pdbx_description
1 polymer ?
#
loop_
_entity_poly.entity_id
_entity_poly.type
_entity_poly.pdbx_seq_one_letter_code
_entity_poly.pdbx_strand_id
1 'polypeptide(L)'
;TWSLVRRKAKSSSVVYSVLAVLLALFSVGTTPAFQDISLLVKSQISGDTADFDTYYKAPKKTVQGKAPNLVYIYAESLERTYFDQQTFPGLTDELNQHRENSIDFSNTQQLPGTGYTIAGMVSSQCGIPLFAPFDGNASSAVSTFYPENVCLGDVLKSAGYDNYFYQGAELAFAGKDTFLKSHGFDHAYGFKELRGQVSDPGYKNDWGWYDDTVLDVVFDKFVELSKQNKKFSLFALTVDTHHPDGFISASCSKKSFRWQNKENRSLSAVACS
;
A
#
# COMPACT_ATOMS: atom_id res chain seq x y z
N THR A 1 -55.40 31.51 21.50
CA THR A 1 -53.97 31.90 21.29
C THR A 1 -53.03 30.77 21.68
N TRP A 2 -53.25 30.00 22.73
CA TRP A 2 -52.40 28.90 23.22
C TRP A 2 -52.43 27.65 22.32
N SER A 3 -53.53 27.37 21.68
CA SER A 3 -53.71 26.26 20.75
C SER A 3 -52.91 26.45 19.43
N LEU A 4 -52.77 27.68 18.97
CA LEU A 4 -52.00 28.02 17.78
C LEU A 4 -50.47 27.91 18.00
N VAL A 5 -50.00 28.29 19.19
CA VAL A 5 -48.58 28.15 19.57
C VAL A 5 -48.20 26.66 19.71
N ARG A 6 -49.07 25.83 20.29
CA ARG A 6 -48.88 24.38 20.40
C ARG A 6 -48.85 23.66 19.03
N ARG A 7 -49.70 24.12 18.07
CA ARG A 7 -49.70 23.57 16.70
C ARG A 7 -48.42 23.95 15.93
N LYS A 8 -47.92 25.20 16.05
CA LYS A 8 -46.65 25.62 15.45
C LYS A 8 -45.45 24.88 16.04
N ALA A 9 -45.43 24.69 17.36
CA ALA A 9 -44.34 23.94 18.00
C ALA A 9 -44.33 22.46 17.60
N LYS A 10 -45.50 21.80 17.43
CA LYS A 10 -45.58 20.43 16.92
C LYS A 10 -45.13 20.32 15.46
N SER A 11 -45.52 21.29 14.61
CA SER A 11 -45.12 21.31 13.19
C SER A 11 -43.60 21.49 13.01
N SER A 12 -42.98 22.39 13.79
CA SER A 12 -41.54 22.58 13.75
C SER A 12 -40.80 21.35 14.26
N SER A 13 -41.28 20.68 15.30
CA SER A 13 -40.66 19.43 15.81
C SER A 13 -40.68 18.32 14.77
N VAL A 14 -41.77 18.15 14.02
CA VAL A 14 -41.84 17.16 12.93
C VAL A 14 -40.85 17.48 11.81
N VAL A 15 -40.74 18.76 11.40
CA VAL A 15 -39.81 19.19 10.38
C VAL A 15 -38.36 18.93 10.80
N TYR A 16 -37.97 19.25 12.04
CA TYR A 16 -36.62 18.96 12.53
C TYR A 16 -36.34 17.46 12.62
N SER A 17 -37.33 16.66 13.01
CA SER A 17 -37.18 15.20 13.05
C SER A 17 -36.99 14.62 11.64
N VAL A 18 -37.74 15.08 10.66
CA VAL A 18 -37.56 14.65 9.25
C VAL A 18 -36.21 15.08 8.73
N LEU A 19 -35.78 16.32 9.00
CA LEU A 19 -34.47 16.80 8.59
C LEU A 19 -33.33 16.00 9.22
N ALA A 20 -33.43 15.65 10.49
CA ALA A 20 -32.45 14.82 11.18
C ALA A 20 -32.37 13.42 10.58
N VAL A 21 -33.51 12.80 10.24
CA VAL A 21 -33.54 11.50 9.57
C VAL A 21 -32.90 11.57 8.18
N LEU A 22 -33.22 12.60 7.40
CA LEU A 22 -32.63 12.80 6.08
C LEU A 22 -31.08 13.00 6.14
N LEU A 23 -30.63 13.79 7.12
CA LEU A 23 -29.17 13.97 7.35
C LEU A 23 -28.50 12.67 7.78
N ALA A 24 -29.15 11.89 8.65
CA ALA A 24 -28.64 10.59 9.06
C ALA A 24 -28.54 9.61 7.88
N LEU A 25 -29.57 9.52 7.05
CA LEU A 25 -29.58 8.69 5.84
C LEU A 25 -28.52 9.14 4.84
N PHE A 26 -28.37 10.44 4.64
CA PHE A 26 -27.32 10.99 3.78
C PHE A 26 -25.92 10.66 4.34
N SER A 27 -25.72 10.85 5.64
CA SER A 27 -24.46 10.52 6.30
C SER A 27 -24.09 9.05 6.16
N VAL A 28 -25.05 8.14 6.40
CA VAL A 28 -24.86 6.69 6.21
C VAL A 28 -24.55 6.38 4.73
N GLY A 29 -25.32 6.95 3.80
CA GLY A 29 -25.16 6.71 2.36
C GLY A 29 -23.82 7.18 1.78
N THR A 30 -23.14 8.10 2.46
CA THR A 30 -21.82 8.61 2.05
C THR A 30 -20.66 7.87 2.73
N THR A 31 -20.93 6.96 3.67
CA THR A 31 -19.87 6.18 4.31
C THR A 31 -19.24 5.16 3.33
N PRO A 32 -17.92 4.96 3.37
CA PRO A 32 -17.26 3.91 2.59
C PRO A 32 -17.89 2.53 2.83
N ALA A 33 -18.17 2.18 4.08
CA ALA A 33 -18.78 0.91 4.44
C ALA A 33 -20.16 0.69 3.76
N PHE A 34 -21.00 1.72 3.64
CA PHE A 34 -22.27 1.62 2.93
C PHE A 34 -22.06 1.44 1.43
N GLN A 35 -21.07 2.14 0.85
CA GLN A 35 -20.73 2.00 -0.56
C GLN A 35 -20.25 0.59 -0.87
N ASP A 36 -19.37 0.04 -0.05
CA ASP A 36 -18.84 -1.33 -0.20
C ASP A 36 -19.96 -2.37 -0.09
N ILE A 37 -20.82 -2.27 0.94
CA ILE A 37 -21.98 -3.15 1.09
C ILE A 37 -22.93 -3.00 -0.11
N SER A 38 -23.16 -1.78 -0.58
CA SER A 38 -24.05 -1.55 -1.73
C SER A 38 -23.50 -2.15 -3.03
N LEU A 39 -22.18 -2.11 -3.22
CA LEU A 39 -21.51 -2.77 -4.34
C LEU A 39 -21.63 -4.29 -4.23
N LEU A 40 -21.39 -4.87 -3.05
CA LEU A 40 -21.57 -6.31 -2.81
C LEU A 40 -23.01 -6.76 -3.07
N VAL A 41 -24.00 -6.02 -2.56
CA VAL A 41 -25.42 -6.30 -2.76
C VAL A 41 -25.78 -6.18 -4.24
N LYS A 42 -25.33 -5.14 -4.94
CA LYS A 42 -25.55 -4.98 -6.37
C LYS A 42 -24.93 -6.13 -7.18
N SER A 43 -23.72 -6.56 -6.85
CA SER A 43 -23.06 -7.68 -7.52
C SER A 43 -23.84 -8.99 -7.36
N GLN A 44 -24.55 -9.18 -6.23
CA GLN A 44 -25.38 -10.36 -5.99
C GLN A 44 -26.75 -10.29 -6.67
N ILE A 45 -27.33 -9.09 -6.79
CA ILE A 45 -28.69 -8.91 -7.32
C ILE A 45 -28.70 -8.76 -8.84
N SER A 46 -27.67 -8.13 -9.41
CA SER A 46 -27.67 -7.81 -10.84
C SER A 46 -27.57 -9.05 -11.75
N GLY A 47 -27.22 -10.21 -11.22
CA GLY A 47 -27.09 -11.43 -12.02
C GLY A 47 -26.09 -11.29 -13.18
N ASP A 48 -25.58 -10.09 -13.35
CA ASP A 48 -24.57 -9.74 -14.32
C ASP A 48 -23.22 -10.15 -13.70
N THR A 49 -23.01 -11.45 -13.65
CA THR A 49 -21.68 -11.98 -13.53
C THR A 49 -20.99 -11.64 -14.84
N ALA A 50 -20.58 -10.36 -14.97
CA ALA A 50 -19.56 -10.06 -15.97
C ALA A 50 -18.46 -11.08 -15.70
N ASP A 51 -18.32 -12.00 -16.66
CA ASP A 51 -17.40 -13.11 -16.53
C ASP A 51 -16.04 -12.53 -16.16
N PHE A 52 -15.54 -12.82 -14.97
CA PHE A 52 -14.25 -12.32 -14.48
C PHE A 52 -13.17 -12.51 -15.56
N ASP A 53 -13.23 -13.61 -16.29
CA ASP A 53 -12.33 -13.94 -17.37
C ASP A 53 -12.44 -12.99 -18.59
N THR A 54 -13.52 -12.22 -18.69
CA THR A 54 -13.66 -11.19 -19.73
C THR A 54 -12.70 -10.03 -19.46
N TYR A 55 -12.49 -9.66 -18.21
CA TYR A 55 -11.68 -8.52 -17.79
C TYR A 55 -10.28 -8.96 -17.33
N TYR A 56 -10.17 -10.04 -16.58
CA TYR A 56 -8.90 -10.58 -16.16
C TYR A 56 -8.25 -11.41 -17.26
N LYS A 57 -7.04 -11.05 -17.62
CA LYS A 57 -6.22 -11.83 -18.55
C LYS A 57 -5.01 -12.36 -17.81
N ALA A 58 -5.03 -13.65 -17.49
CA ALA A 58 -3.91 -14.30 -16.86
C ALA A 58 -2.60 -14.06 -17.65
N PRO A 59 -1.54 -13.57 -17.04
CA PRO A 59 -0.27 -13.36 -17.72
C PRO A 59 0.33 -14.70 -18.14
N LYS A 60 1.08 -14.69 -19.25
CA LYS A 60 1.85 -15.88 -19.65
C LYS A 60 2.99 -16.09 -18.66
N LYS A 61 3.10 -17.27 -18.08
CA LYS A 61 4.18 -17.65 -17.14
C LYS A 61 5.54 -17.89 -17.82
N THR A 62 5.72 -17.50 -19.07
CA THR A 62 6.93 -17.70 -19.83
C THR A 62 7.61 -16.37 -20.12
N VAL A 63 8.85 -16.22 -19.64
CA VAL A 63 9.73 -15.11 -20.00
C VAL A 63 10.66 -15.58 -21.10
N GLN A 64 10.60 -14.91 -22.26
CA GLN A 64 11.47 -15.23 -23.39
C GLN A 64 12.73 -14.35 -23.37
N GLY A 65 13.87 -14.95 -23.73
CA GLY A 65 15.14 -14.24 -23.85
C GLY A 65 15.91 -14.06 -22.54
N LYS A 66 16.94 -13.19 -22.59
CA LYS A 66 17.76 -12.85 -21.41
C LYS A 66 17.01 -11.82 -20.57
N ALA A 67 16.45 -12.28 -19.47
CA ALA A 67 15.75 -11.40 -18.54
C ALA A 67 16.72 -10.84 -17.47
N PRO A 68 16.69 -9.53 -17.18
CA PRO A 68 17.50 -8.91 -16.14
C PRO A 68 17.00 -9.30 -14.75
N ASN A 69 17.83 -9.10 -13.74
CA ASN A 69 17.38 -9.12 -12.36
C ASN A 69 16.43 -7.94 -12.11
N LEU A 70 15.50 -8.12 -11.17
CA LEU A 70 14.49 -7.12 -10.82
C LEU A 70 14.72 -6.62 -9.40
N VAL A 71 14.75 -5.30 -9.23
CA VAL A 71 14.58 -4.64 -7.93
C VAL A 71 13.27 -3.86 -7.97
N TYR A 72 12.38 -4.12 -7.03
CA TYR A 72 11.05 -3.51 -6.94
C TYR A 72 10.87 -2.88 -5.56
N ILE A 73 10.69 -1.57 -5.50
CA ILE A 73 10.52 -0.84 -4.25
C ILE A 73 9.10 -0.32 -4.15
N TYR A 74 8.39 -0.72 -3.10
CA TYR A 74 7.16 -0.11 -2.65
C TYR A 74 7.52 1.05 -1.73
N ALA A 75 7.33 2.27 -2.18
CA ALA A 75 7.53 3.46 -1.37
C ALA A 75 6.22 3.77 -0.63
N GLU A 76 6.16 3.40 0.65
CA GLU A 76 4.97 3.56 1.48
C GLU A 76 4.55 5.03 1.56
N SER A 77 3.24 5.28 1.39
CA SER A 77 2.63 6.62 1.51
C SER A 77 3.27 7.72 0.63
N LEU A 78 4.05 7.36 -0.39
CA LEU A 78 4.66 8.32 -1.31
C LEU A 78 3.65 8.73 -2.38
N GLU A 79 2.91 9.78 -2.09
CA GLU A 79 1.86 10.34 -2.94
C GLU A 79 2.39 11.11 -4.14
N ARG A 80 1.72 10.99 -5.30
CA ARG A 80 2.07 11.78 -6.50
C ARG A 80 2.05 13.29 -6.24
N THR A 81 1.20 13.77 -5.35
CA THR A 81 1.08 15.18 -4.97
C THR A 81 2.38 15.74 -4.39
N TYR A 82 3.21 14.92 -3.73
CA TYR A 82 4.50 15.34 -3.19
C TYR A 82 5.52 15.75 -4.27
N PHE A 83 5.30 15.32 -5.51
CA PHE A 83 6.13 15.69 -6.66
C PHE A 83 5.70 17.01 -7.30
N ASP A 84 4.60 17.63 -6.84
CA ASP A 84 4.18 18.95 -7.29
C ASP A 84 5.04 20.03 -6.66
N GLN A 85 5.94 20.61 -7.46
CA GLN A 85 6.88 21.63 -7.02
C GLN A 85 6.21 22.98 -6.70
N GLN A 86 4.96 23.20 -7.08
CA GLN A 86 4.21 24.39 -6.68
C GLN A 86 3.73 24.27 -5.23
N THR A 87 3.21 23.10 -4.87
CA THR A 87 2.71 22.80 -3.53
C THR A 87 3.84 22.43 -2.56
N PHE A 88 4.78 21.60 -3.01
CA PHE A 88 5.87 21.06 -2.20
C PHE A 88 7.24 21.33 -2.84
N PRO A 89 7.70 22.59 -2.92
CA PRO A 89 8.94 22.93 -3.59
C PRO A 89 10.15 22.29 -2.91
N GLY A 90 10.88 21.46 -3.63
CA GLY A 90 12.10 20.80 -3.18
C GLY A 90 11.87 19.59 -2.26
N LEU A 91 10.64 19.10 -2.09
CA LEU A 91 10.34 17.96 -1.20
C LEU A 91 10.92 16.65 -1.73
N THR A 92 10.86 16.43 -3.03
CA THR A 92 11.25 15.19 -3.71
C THR A 92 12.31 15.42 -4.78
N ASP A 93 13.21 16.39 -4.59
CA ASP A 93 14.19 16.77 -5.62
C ASP A 93 15.12 15.62 -6.01
N GLU A 94 15.59 14.84 -5.05
CA GLU A 94 16.47 13.69 -5.31
C GLU A 94 15.73 12.63 -6.16
N LEU A 95 14.47 12.33 -5.84
CA LEU A 95 13.66 11.41 -6.64
C LEU A 95 13.34 11.97 -8.03
N ASN A 96 13.11 13.28 -8.14
CA ASN A 96 12.88 13.95 -9.44
C ASN A 96 14.08 13.83 -10.37
N GLN A 97 15.31 13.87 -9.87
CA GLN A 97 16.51 13.67 -10.70
C GLN A 97 16.53 12.27 -11.35
N HIS A 98 16.05 11.24 -10.64
CA HIS A 98 15.94 9.89 -11.21
C HIS A 98 14.85 9.78 -12.27
N ARG A 99 13.78 10.58 -12.17
CA ARG A 99 12.66 10.58 -13.14
C ARG A 99 13.11 11.01 -14.54
N GLU A 100 14.07 11.93 -14.66
CA GLU A 100 14.56 12.43 -15.95
C GLU A 100 15.12 11.33 -16.85
N ASN A 101 15.66 10.26 -16.26
CA ASN A 101 16.27 9.12 -16.95
C ASN A 101 15.48 7.82 -16.80
N SER A 102 14.18 7.92 -16.50
CA SER A 102 13.31 6.77 -16.25
C SER A 102 11.98 6.86 -17.00
N ILE A 103 11.21 5.78 -16.97
CA ILE A 103 9.82 5.77 -17.44
C ILE A 103 8.93 6.18 -16.27
N ASP A 104 8.25 7.31 -16.39
CA ASP A 104 7.31 7.80 -15.39
C ASP A 104 5.86 7.61 -15.87
N PHE A 105 5.11 6.75 -15.17
CA PHE A 105 3.68 6.54 -15.41
C PHE A 105 2.86 7.62 -14.70
N SER A 106 2.86 8.84 -15.24
CA SER A 106 2.26 10.01 -14.60
C SER A 106 0.73 9.99 -14.51
N ASN A 107 0.05 9.19 -15.32
CA ASN A 107 -1.42 9.07 -15.35
C ASN A 107 -1.93 7.78 -14.71
N THR A 108 -1.25 7.31 -13.68
CA THR A 108 -1.72 6.16 -12.89
C THR A 108 -2.68 6.65 -11.82
N GLN A 109 -3.88 6.07 -11.77
CA GLN A 109 -4.90 6.36 -10.78
C GLN A 109 -5.09 5.17 -9.84
N GLN A 110 -5.33 5.48 -8.58
CA GLN A 110 -5.66 4.47 -7.58
C GLN A 110 -7.14 4.11 -7.68
N LEU A 111 -7.44 2.83 -7.81
CA LEU A 111 -8.81 2.34 -7.78
C LEU A 111 -9.38 2.39 -6.35
N PRO A 112 -10.71 2.57 -6.18
CA PRO A 112 -11.36 2.40 -4.89
C PRO A 112 -11.00 1.03 -4.27
N GLY A 113 -10.75 1.00 -2.96
CA GLY A 113 -10.37 -0.21 -2.24
C GLY A 113 -8.90 -0.61 -2.36
N THR A 114 -8.05 0.14 -3.10
CA THR A 114 -6.60 -0.16 -3.23
C THR A 114 -5.72 0.81 -2.44
N GLY A 115 -6.31 1.64 -1.55
CA GLY A 115 -5.66 2.73 -0.83
C GLY A 115 -4.85 2.31 0.40
N TYR A 116 -4.58 1.02 0.61
CA TYR A 116 -3.76 0.54 1.73
C TYR A 116 -2.74 -0.51 1.24
N THR A 117 -1.68 -0.70 1.99
CA THR A 117 -0.46 -1.37 1.56
C THR A 117 -0.69 -2.72 0.90
N ILE A 118 -1.38 -3.67 1.58
CA ILE A 118 -1.58 -5.01 1.00
C ILE A 118 -2.45 -4.97 -0.25
N ALA A 119 -3.45 -4.08 -0.33
CA ALA A 119 -4.27 -3.94 -1.52
C ALA A 119 -3.48 -3.34 -2.70
N GLY A 120 -2.58 -2.40 -2.43
CA GLY A 120 -1.62 -1.88 -3.40
C GLY A 120 -0.66 -2.96 -3.91
N MET A 121 -0.16 -3.82 -3.02
CA MET A 121 0.69 -4.96 -3.38
C MET A 121 -0.06 -5.97 -4.27
N VAL A 122 -1.27 -6.36 -3.88
CA VAL A 122 -2.10 -7.29 -4.66
C VAL A 122 -2.43 -6.70 -6.03
N SER A 123 -2.91 -5.46 -6.08
CA SER A 123 -3.29 -4.84 -7.37
C SER A 123 -2.10 -4.66 -8.30
N SER A 124 -0.94 -4.27 -7.80
CA SER A 124 0.27 -4.09 -8.63
C SER A 124 0.90 -5.40 -9.09
N GLN A 125 0.80 -6.46 -8.30
CA GLN A 125 1.38 -7.76 -8.65
C GLN A 125 0.43 -8.66 -9.43
N CYS A 126 -0.87 -8.61 -9.12
CA CYS A 126 -1.86 -9.53 -9.68
C CYS A 126 -2.78 -8.90 -10.74
N GLY A 127 -2.75 -7.56 -10.88
CA GLY A 127 -3.60 -6.83 -11.84
C GLY A 127 -5.08 -6.81 -11.47
N ILE A 128 -5.41 -7.07 -10.20
CA ILE A 128 -6.78 -7.10 -9.67
C ILE A 128 -6.85 -6.34 -8.34
N PRO A 129 -7.96 -5.65 -8.04
CA PRO A 129 -8.13 -5.03 -6.73
C PRO A 129 -8.31 -6.09 -5.64
N LEU A 130 -7.87 -5.78 -4.42
CA LEU A 130 -8.15 -6.60 -3.25
C LEU A 130 -9.53 -6.24 -2.69
N PHE A 131 -10.49 -7.12 -2.85
CA PHE A 131 -11.79 -7.01 -2.22
C PHE A 131 -11.72 -7.66 -0.82
N ALA A 132 -11.49 -6.85 0.19
CA ALA A 132 -11.63 -7.26 1.58
C ALA A 132 -12.89 -6.61 2.16
N PRO A 133 -13.79 -7.36 2.81
CA PRO A 133 -15.02 -6.80 3.37
C PRO A 133 -14.76 -5.86 4.57
N PHE A 134 -13.52 -5.78 5.04
CA PHE A 134 -13.10 -4.97 6.17
C PHE A 134 -11.73 -4.35 5.92
N ASP A 135 -11.53 -3.13 6.39
CA ASP A 135 -10.28 -2.38 6.23
C ASP A 135 -9.07 -3.04 6.92
N GLY A 136 -7.92 -2.91 6.29
CA GLY A 136 -6.58 -3.05 6.86
C GLY A 136 -6.28 -4.40 7.52
N ASN A 137 -6.31 -4.42 8.85
CA ASN A 137 -5.88 -5.57 9.65
C ASN A 137 -6.75 -6.82 9.55
N ALA A 138 -7.99 -6.72 9.09
CA ALA A 138 -8.86 -7.87 8.88
C ALA A 138 -8.29 -8.84 7.82
N SER A 139 -7.47 -8.34 6.90
CA SER A 139 -6.74 -9.16 5.93
C SER A 139 -5.76 -10.14 6.58
N SER A 140 -5.34 -9.91 7.83
CA SER A 140 -4.51 -10.86 8.60
C SER A 140 -5.21 -12.20 8.90
N ALA A 141 -6.55 -12.24 8.86
CA ALA A 141 -7.34 -13.44 9.06
C ALA A 141 -7.59 -14.24 7.76
N VAL A 142 -7.18 -13.71 6.61
CA VAL A 142 -7.34 -14.38 5.32
C VAL A 142 -6.34 -15.51 5.20
N SER A 143 -6.82 -16.72 4.96
CA SER A 143 -5.98 -17.91 4.84
C SER A 143 -5.27 -18.04 3.48
N THR A 144 -5.81 -17.38 2.45
CA THR A 144 -5.25 -17.36 1.09
C THR A 144 -5.61 -16.07 0.38
N PHE A 145 -4.71 -15.56 -0.47
CA PHE A 145 -4.96 -14.41 -1.33
C PHE A 145 -5.01 -14.89 -2.78
N TYR A 146 -6.20 -14.91 -3.38
CA TYR A 146 -6.41 -15.18 -4.81
C TYR A 146 -5.56 -16.35 -5.38
N PRO A 147 -5.64 -17.55 -4.82
CA PRO A 147 -4.73 -18.65 -5.17
C PRO A 147 -4.83 -19.10 -6.63
N GLU A 148 -5.97 -18.82 -7.29
CA GLU A 148 -6.19 -19.13 -8.69
C GLU A 148 -5.64 -18.07 -9.67
N ASN A 149 -5.23 -16.90 -9.14
CA ASN A 149 -4.70 -15.82 -9.97
C ASN A 149 -3.19 -15.93 -10.09
N VAL A 150 -2.67 -15.48 -11.21
CA VAL A 150 -1.23 -15.43 -11.47
C VAL A 150 -0.72 -14.03 -11.19
N CYS A 151 0.15 -13.91 -10.21
CA CYS A 151 0.79 -12.66 -9.82
C CYS A 151 2.22 -12.57 -10.35
N LEU A 152 2.84 -11.39 -10.26
CA LEU A 152 4.20 -11.15 -10.74
C LEU A 152 5.21 -12.12 -10.12
N GLY A 153 5.11 -12.38 -8.80
CA GLY A 153 5.98 -13.34 -8.12
C GLY A 153 5.88 -14.76 -8.71
N ASP A 154 4.67 -15.20 -9.11
CA ASP A 154 4.48 -16.50 -9.77
C ASP A 154 5.13 -16.55 -11.15
N VAL A 155 5.00 -15.46 -11.92
CA VAL A 155 5.66 -15.34 -13.24
C VAL A 155 7.17 -15.40 -13.09
N LEU A 156 7.73 -14.64 -12.17
CA LEU A 156 9.16 -14.62 -11.90
C LEU A 156 9.66 -15.99 -11.44
N LYS A 157 8.99 -16.62 -10.48
CA LYS A 157 9.34 -17.97 -10.02
C LYS A 157 9.31 -19.00 -11.14
N SER A 158 8.28 -18.98 -11.97
CA SER A 158 8.18 -19.88 -13.13
C SER A 158 9.27 -19.64 -14.19
N ALA A 159 9.81 -18.42 -14.24
CA ALA A 159 10.95 -18.04 -15.08
C ALA A 159 12.34 -18.34 -14.45
N GLY A 160 12.35 -18.99 -13.28
CA GLY A 160 13.57 -19.42 -12.58
C GLY A 160 14.24 -18.32 -11.76
N TYR A 161 13.45 -17.34 -11.29
CA TYR A 161 13.94 -16.34 -10.34
C TYR A 161 13.81 -16.86 -8.91
N ASP A 162 14.80 -16.55 -8.08
CA ASP A 162 14.70 -16.59 -6.62
C ASP A 162 14.07 -15.26 -6.16
N ASN A 163 12.87 -15.30 -5.57
CA ASN A 163 12.13 -14.11 -5.18
C ASN A 163 12.33 -13.80 -3.70
N TYR A 164 12.79 -12.58 -3.41
CA TYR A 164 13.04 -12.06 -2.08
C TYR A 164 12.15 -10.87 -1.78
N PHE A 165 11.63 -10.79 -0.55
CA PHE A 165 10.88 -9.66 -0.06
C PHE A 165 11.39 -9.21 1.31
N TYR A 166 11.53 -7.89 1.49
CA TYR A 166 12.05 -7.25 2.71
C TYR A 166 11.16 -6.10 3.16
N GLN A 167 10.91 -6.00 4.46
CA GLN A 167 10.26 -4.85 5.08
C GLN A 167 10.69 -4.69 6.54
N GLY A 168 10.58 -3.47 7.09
CA GLY A 168 10.88 -3.22 8.51
C GLY A 168 9.83 -3.71 9.48
N ALA A 169 8.56 -3.76 9.05
CA ALA A 169 7.42 -4.15 9.87
C ALA A 169 7.21 -5.68 9.95
N GLU A 170 6.27 -6.11 10.81
CA GLU A 170 5.90 -7.52 10.92
C GLU A 170 5.28 -8.05 9.61
N LEU A 171 5.73 -9.20 9.13
CA LEU A 171 5.21 -9.81 7.89
C LEU A 171 3.74 -10.20 8.00
N ALA A 172 3.32 -10.71 9.16
CA ALA A 172 1.94 -11.16 9.37
C ALA A 172 0.93 -10.02 9.38
N PHE A 173 1.39 -8.76 9.56
CA PHE A 173 0.51 -7.61 9.54
C PHE A 173 -0.20 -7.48 8.18
N ALA A 174 -1.52 -7.40 8.22
CA ALA A 174 -2.40 -7.36 7.05
C ALA A 174 -2.28 -8.56 6.09
N GLY A 175 -1.76 -9.71 6.56
CA GLY A 175 -1.67 -10.95 5.79
C GLY A 175 -0.60 -10.96 4.69
N LYS A 176 0.39 -10.07 4.76
CA LYS A 176 1.45 -9.99 3.75
C LYS A 176 2.25 -11.28 3.61
N ASP A 177 2.54 -11.95 4.73
CA ASP A 177 3.21 -13.26 4.73
C ASP A 177 2.43 -14.33 3.93
N THR A 178 1.11 -14.38 4.14
CA THR A 178 0.21 -15.29 3.42
C THR A 178 0.18 -14.97 1.93
N PHE A 179 0.06 -13.68 1.56
CA PHE A 179 0.08 -13.24 0.16
C PHE A 179 1.39 -13.63 -0.53
N LEU A 180 2.52 -13.26 0.06
CA LEU A 180 3.84 -13.52 -0.52
C LEU A 180 4.10 -15.03 -0.71
N LYS A 181 3.78 -15.83 0.32
CA LYS A 181 3.93 -17.28 0.28
C LYS A 181 3.04 -17.92 -0.79
N SER A 182 1.82 -17.41 -0.97
CA SER A 182 0.87 -17.91 -1.98
C SER A 182 1.33 -17.61 -3.40
N HIS A 183 2.12 -16.53 -3.61
CA HIS A 183 2.49 -16.02 -4.93
C HIS A 183 3.99 -16.00 -5.19
N GLY A 184 4.67 -17.11 -4.86
CA GLY A 184 6.00 -17.40 -5.37
C GLY A 184 7.17 -16.78 -4.61
N PHE A 185 6.96 -16.22 -3.41
CA PHE A 185 8.04 -15.71 -2.56
C PHE A 185 8.40 -16.75 -1.50
N ASP A 186 9.53 -17.43 -1.67
CA ASP A 186 10.06 -18.36 -0.67
C ASP A 186 10.91 -17.64 0.41
N HIS A 187 11.36 -16.43 0.10
CA HIS A 187 12.23 -15.62 0.95
C HIS A 187 11.52 -14.31 1.30
N ALA A 188 10.85 -14.26 2.45
CA ALA A 188 10.18 -13.07 2.96
C ALA A 188 10.70 -12.75 4.36
N TYR A 189 11.15 -11.49 4.54
CA TYR A 189 11.79 -11.02 5.75
C TYR A 189 11.09 -9.76 6.26
N GLY A 190 10.62 -9.81 7.48
CA GLY A 190 10.07 -8.67 8.20
C GLY A 190 10.80 -8.43 9.51
N PHE A 191 10.16 -7.75 10.44
CA PHE A 191 10.76 -7.34 11.70
C PHE A 191 11.40 -8.50 12.47
N LYS A 192 10.75 -9.65 12.57
CA LYS A 192 11.27 -10.80 13.30
C LYS A 192 12.39 -11.51 12.55
N GLU A 193 12.20 -11.71 11.27
CA GLU A 193 13.12 -12.48 10.41
C GLU A 193 14.45 -11.73 10.19
N LEU A 194 14.41 -10.39 10.21
CA LEU A 194 15.62 -9.56 10.05
C LEU A 194 16.43 -9.37 11.33
N ARG A 195 15.92 -9.76 12.50
CA ARG A 195 16.56 -9.49 13.80
C ARG A 195 18.02 -9.92 13.88
N GLY A 196 18.39 -11.00 13.23
CA GLY A 196 19.77 -11.50 13.20
C GLY A 196 20.65 -10.91 12.11
N GLN A 197 20.10 -10.05 11.26
CA GLN A 197 20.78 -9.45 10.11
C GLN A 197 21.01 -7.95 10.29
N VAL A 198 20.28 -7.30 11.22
CA VAL A 198 20.43 -5.87 11.50
C VAL A 198 21.62 -5.61 12.42
N SER A 199 22.34 -4.53 12.15
CA SER A 199 23.55 -4.17 12.89
C SER A 199 23.28 -3.66 14.31
N ASP A 200 22.16 -2.93 14.50
CA ASP A 200 21.72 -2.41 15.80
C ASP A 200 20.27 -2.80 16.11
N PRO A 201 20.05 -3.87 16.90
CA PRO A 201 18.71 -4.29 17.31
C PRO A 201 17.94 -3.26 18.18
N GLY A 202 18.61 -2.24 18.70
CA GLY A 202 17.99 -1.14 19.46
C GLY A 202 17.43 -0.03 18.57
N TYR A 203 17.94 0.09 17.34
CA TYR A 203 17.55 1.13 16.39
C TYR A 203 16.31 0.72 15.58
N LYS A 204 15.15 1.10 16.09
CA LYS A 204 13.84 0.77 15.52
C LYS A 204 12.79 1.81 15.91
N ASN A 205 11.70 1.87 15.15
CA ASN A 205 10.53 2.68 15.42
C ASN A 205 9.31 1.81 15.83
N ASP A 206 8.14 2.41 15.98
CA ASP A 206 6.92 1.73 16.43
C ASP A 206 6.41 0.67 15.42
N TRP A 207 6.79 0.78 14.14
CA TRP A 207 6.46 -0.20 13.11
C TRP A 207 7.48 -1.33 13.01
N GLY A 208 8.73 -1.10 13.40
CA GLY A 208 9.83 -2.06 13.31
C GLY A 208 11.16 -1.41 12.95
N TRP A 209 11.93 -2.01 12.04
CA TRP A 209 13.22 -1.47 11.60
C TRP A 209 13.02 -0.25 10.72
N TYR A 210 13.87 0.77 10.90
CA TYR A 210 13.94 1.92 10.00
C TYR A 210 14.31 1.51 8.58
N ASP A 211 13.87 2.29 7.61
CA ASP A 211 14.11 2.00 6.18
C ASP A 211 15.58 2.00 5.82
N ASP A 212 16.41 2.87 6.40
CA ASP A 212 17.85 2.86 6.19
C ASP A 212 18.49 1.53 6.60
N THR A 213 18.07 0.96 7.73
CA THR A 213 18.51 -0.36 8.19
C THR A 213 18.08 -1.49 7.24
N VAL A 214 16.81 -1.46 6.79
CA VAL A 214 16.28 -2.47 5.87
C VAL A 214 16.96 -2.38 4.52
N LEU A 215 17.15 -1.18 3.99
CA LEU A 215 17.78 -0.95 2.70
C LEU A 215 19.26 -1.33 2.70
N ASP A 216 19.97 -1.17 3.81
CA ASP A 216 21.34 -1.68 3.97
C ASP A 216 21.37 -3.21 3.82
N VAL A 217 20.46 -3.94 4.49
CA VAL A 217 20.35 -5.41 4.36
C VAL A 217 19.98 -5.81 2.92
N VAL A 218 19.05 -5.08 2.30
CA VAL A 218 18.64 -5.32 0.89
C VAL A 218 19.81 -5.09 -0.05
N PHE A 219 20.59 -4.03 0.15
CA PHE A 219 21.76 -3.73 -0.67
C PHE A 219 22.85 -4.81 -0.55
N ASP A 220 23.15 -5.24 0.67
CA ASP A 220 24.09 -6.33 0.91
C ASP A 220 23.64 -7.62 0.21
N LYS A 221 22.35 -7.94 0.30
CA LYS A 221 21.78 -9.09 -0.42
C LYS A 221 21.86 -8.91 -1.94
N PHE A 222 21.58 -7.72 -2.45
CA PHE A 222 21.75 -7.43 -3.89
C PHE A 222 23.18 -7.65 -4.35
N VAL A 223 24.18 -7.17 -3.60
CA VAL A 223 25.59 -7.37 -3.91
C VAL A 223 25.97 -8.86 -3.85
N GLU A 224 25.48 -9.59 -2.84
CA GLU A 224 25.69 -11.03 -2.73
C GLU A 224 25.14 -11.78 -3.95
N LEU A 225 23.86 -11.56 -4.27
CA LEU A 225 23.17 -12.26 -5.36
C LEU A 225 23.72 -11.87 -6.74
N SER A 226 24.17 -10.62 -6.91
CA SER A 226 24.78 -10.16 -8.16
C SER A 226 26.09 -10.86 -8.50
N LYS A 227 26.78 -11.41 -7.51
CA LYS A 227 28.00 -12.23 -7.71
C LYS A 227 27.67 -13.67 -8.11
N GLN A 228 26.42 -14.08 -7.97
CA GLN A 228 25.95 -15.40 -8.35
C GLN A 228 25.40 -15.34 -9.78
N ASN A 229 25.63 -16.39 -10.57
CA ASN A 229 25.05 -16.48 -11.92
C ASN A 229 23.60 -17.02 -11.88
N LYS A 230 22.75 -16.38 -11.05
CA LYS A 230 21.36 -16.75 -10.86
C LYS A 230 20.45 -15.54 -11.13
N LYS A 231 19.23 -15.82 -11.57
CA LYS A 231 18.19 -14.81 -11.68
C LYS A 231 17.58 -14.58 -10.30
N PHE A 232 17.44 -13.33 -9.92
CA PHE A 232 16.76 -12.97 -8.67
C PHE A 232 15.86 -11.76 -8.86
N SER A 233 14.88 -11.68 -7.98
CA SER A 233 14.10 -10.47 -7.75
C SER A 233 14.16 -10.06 -6.29
N LEU A 234 14.36 -8.77 -6.04
CA LEU A 234 14.37 -8.17 -4.72
C LEU A 234 13.22 -7.18 -4.62
N PHE A 235 12.31 -7.43 -3.70
CA PHE A 235 11.21 -6.54 -3.36
C PHE A 235 11.47 -5.93 -1.99
N ALA A 236 11.34 -4.62 -1.88
CA ALA A 236 11.43 -3.90 -0.62
C ALA A 236 10.18 -3.06 -0.40
N LEU A 237 9.68 -3.01 0.83
CA LEU A 237 8.59 -2.14 1.24
C LEU A 237 9.10 -1.21 2.35
N THR A 238 9.08 0.08 2.10
CA THR A 238 9.46 1.10 3.10
C THR A 238 8.35 1.29 4.13
N VAL A 239 8.69 1.89 5.27
CA VAL A 239 7.74 2.13 6.36
C VAL A 239 7.90 3.51 7.00
N ASP A 240 9.04 4.16 6.83
CA ASP A 240 9.35 5.42 7.54
C ASP A 240 8.41 6.57 7.14
N THR A 241 7.84 6.54 5.94
CA THR A 241 6.83 7.50 5.48
C THR A 241 5.40 7.18 5.90
N HIS A 242 5.18 6.09 6.67
CA HIS A 242 3.84 5.67 7.07
C HIS A 242 3.12 6.73 7.92
N HIS A 243 1.91 7.08 7.50
CA HIS A 243 1.07 8.04 8.22
C HIS A 243 0.68 7.55 9.63
N PRO A 244 0.25 8.43 10.59
CA PRO A 244 0.05 9.87 10.42
C PRO A 244 1.33 10.70 10.53
N ASP A 245 2.35 10.23 11.24
CA ASP A 245 3.49 11.08 11.65
C ASP A 245 4.76 10.83 10.84
N GLY A 246 4.92 9.63 10.30
CA GLY A 246 6.18 9.20 9.73
C GLY A 246 7.32 9.09 10.76
N PHE A 247 8.47 8.63 10.29
CA PHE A 247 9.66 8.43 11.09
C PHE A 247 10.88 8.98 10.33
N ILE A 248 11.82 9.57 11.07
CA ILE A 248 13.02 10.13 10.46
C ILE A 248 14.20 9.25 10.88
N SER A 249 14.79 8.56 9.90
CA SER A 249 15.94 7.69 10.13
C SER A 249 17.19 8.45 10.52
N ALA A 250 18.16 7.77 11.14
CA ALA A 250 19.42 8.37 11.57
C ALA A 250 20.27 8.86 10.37
N SER A 251 20.14 8.24 9.22
CA SER A 251 20.82 8.67 8.00
C SER A 251 20.40 10.08 7.56
N CYS A 252 19.14 10.44 7.81
CA CYS A 252 18.60 11.78 7.53
C CYS A 252 18.92 12.81 8.61
N SER A 253 19.05 12.41 9.86
CA SER A 253 19.29 13.35 10.96
C SER A 253 20.60 14.13 10.82
N LYS A 254 21.52 13.64 10.01
CA LYS A 254 22.81 14.25 9.70
C LYS A 254 22.77 15.22 8.51
N LYS A 255 21.66 15.26 7.77
CA LYS A 255 21.47 16.15 6.61
C LYS A 255 20.58 17.31 7.01
N SER A 256 20.89 18.52 6.55
CA SER A 256 19.96 19.64 6.60
C SER A 256 19.15 19.67 5.33
N PHE A 257 17.84 19.60 5.44
CA PHE A 257 16.93 19.68 4.30
C PHE A 257 15.78 20.68 4.57
N ARG A 258 15.23 21.25 3.51
CA ARG A 258 14.25 22.35 3.57
C ARG A 258 13.00 22.01 4.38
N TRP A 259 12.53 20.77 4.30
CA TRP A 259 11.31 20.29 4.93
C TRP A 259 11.52 19.70 6.33
N GLN A 260 12.73 19.84 6.90
CA GLN A 260 13.02 19.40 8.27
C GLN A 260 12.22 20.25 9.26
N ASN A 261 11.07 19.73 9.67
CA ASN A 261 10.17 20.40 10.60
C ASN A 261 9.72 19.43 11.70
N LYS A 262 9.94 19.82 12.96
CA LYS A 262 9.54 19.03 14.12
C LYS A 262 8.02 18.95 14.28
N GLU A 263 7.28 19.95 13.77
CA GLU A 263 5.82 20.02 13.84
C GLU A 263 5.13 19.22 12.71
N ASN A 264 5.83 18.98 11.61
CA ASN A 264 5.34 18.19 10.49
C ASN A 264 6.33 17.07 10.16
N ARG A 265 6.28 16.00 10.96
CA ARG A 265 7.15 14.85 10.81
C ARG A 265 6.91 14.09 9.51
N SER A 266 5.66 14.04 9.02
CA SER A 266 5.31 13.33 7.79
C SER A 266 6.07 13.89 6.59
N LEU A 267 6.07 15.23 6.38
CA LEU A 267 6.82 15.85 5.29
C LEU A 267 8.33 15.69 5.47
N SER A 268 8.81 15.71 6.72
CA SER A 268 10.21 15.45 7.01
C SER A 268 10.61 14.01 6.68
N ALA A 269 9.75 13.04 6.93
CA ALA A 269 9.96 11.65 6.56
C ALA A 269 9.98 11.47 5.04
N VAL A 270 9.04 12.09 4.30
CA VAL A 270 9.03 12.07 2.83
C VAL A 270 10.29 12.71 2.24
N ALA A 271 10.74 13.83 2.78
CA ALA A 271 11.98 14.48 2.33
C ALA A 271 13.25 13.67 2.64
N CYS A 272 13.13 12.75 3.60
CA CYS A 272 14.20 11.85 4.03
C CYS A 272 14.30 10.60 3.15
N SER A 273 13.16 10.06 2.74
CA SER A 273 13.08 8.82 1.96
C SER A 273 13.54 9.03 0.51
#